data_69625f53ea5569e115895252b23e4221
#
_entry.id   69625f53ea5569e115895252b23e4221
#
_cell.length_a   1.000
_cell.length_b   1.000
_cell.length_c   1.000
_cell.angle_alpha   90.00
_cell.angle_beta   90.00
_cell.angle_gamma   90.00
#
_symmetry.space_group_name_H-M   'P 1'
#
loop_
_entity.id
_entity.type
_entity.pdbx_description
1 polymer ?
#
loop_
_entity_poly.entity_id
_entity_poly.type
_entity_poly.pdbx_seq_one_letter_code
_entity_poly.pdbx_strand_id
1 'polypeptide(L)'
;MNFGFGFGGPCFPRDNRAFASYAQKVGVEHNIGTTTDNFNKAHLLFLKDYFINDNSDDLPFWFDYIAYKPGTDILTESQQYQLCLEFLDLGYKVYVLDDLLKDKCDARILFEVPDEKVYRIDL
;
A
#
# COMPACT_ATOMS: atom_id res chain seq x y z
N MET A 1 -10.26 15.67 8.44
CA MET A 1 -10.03 14.21 8.45
C MET A 1 -9.07 13.96 7.30
N ASN A 2 -7.85 13.56 7.56
CA ASN A 2 -6.91 13.26 6.48
C ASN A 2 -7.19 11.83 6.00
N PHE A 3 -7.37 11.68 4.70
CA PHE A 3 -7.34 10.37 4.08
C PHE A 3 -5.90 9.85 4.20
N GLY A 4 -5.75 8.58 4.49
CA GLY A 4 -4.44 7.95 4.60
C GLY A 4 -4.47 6.56 3.96
N PHE A 5 -3.34 5.90 3.95
CA PHE A 5 -3.30 4.49 3.64
C PHE A 5 -4.08 3.67 4.68
N GLY A 6 -4.56 2.52 4.30
CA GLY A 6 -5.12 1.56 5.24
C GLY A 6 -4.04 0.99 6.17
N PHE A 7 -4.45 0.11 7.05
CA PHE A 7 -3.52 -0.54 7.97
C PHE A 7 -2.71 -1.65 7.28
N GLY A 8 -1.49 -1.83 7.74
CA GLY A 8 -0.57 -2.85 7.29
C GLY A 8 0.33 -3.33 8.43
N GLY A 9 1.47 -3.90 8.07
CA GLY A 9 2.46 -4.40 9.01
C GLY A 9 2.24 -5.84 9.45
N PRO A 10 3.16 -6.38 10.27
CA PRO A 10 3.22 -7.82 10.56
C PRO A 10 2.18 -8.30 11.59
N CYS A 11 1.58 -7.41 12.36
CA CYS A 11 0.73 -7.78 13.50
C CYS A 11 -0.76 -7.60 13.21
N PHE A 12 -1.22 -6.36 12.99
CA PHE A 12 -2.64 -6.04 12.96
C PHE A 12 -3.43 -6.83 11.89
N PRO A 13 -2.99 -6.94 10.62
CA PRO A 13 -3.71 -7.73 9.63
C PRO A 13 -3.80 -9.20 10.00
N ARG A 14 -2.71 -9.79 10.52
CA ARG A 14 -2.67 -11.18 10.97
C ARG A 14 -3.63 -11.42 12.13
N ASP A 15 -3.57 -10.59 13.15
CA ASP A 15 -4.35 -10.77 14.38
C ASP A 15 -5.84 -10.52 14.13
N ASN A 16 -6.16 -9.55 13.26
CA ASN A 16 -7.53 -9.29 12.82
C ASN A 16 -8.13 -10.50 12.06
N ARG A 17 -7.36 -11.14 11.18
CA ARG A 17 -7.79 -12.35 10.46
C ARG A 17 -7.92 -13.55 11.40
N ALA A 18 -7.03 -13.68 12.38
CA ALA A 18 -7.12 -14.73 13.40
C ALA A 18 -8.40 -14.59 14.24
N PHE A 19 -8.72 -13.36 14.66
CA PHE A 19 -9.99 -13.04 15.34
C PHE A 19 -11.20 -13.40 14.46
N ALA A 20 -11.20 -12.99 13.20
CA ALA A 20 -12.29 -13.30 12.27
C ALA A 20 -12.50 -14.81 12.10
N SER A 21 -11.41 -15.56 11.95
CA SER A 21 -11.45 -17.02 11.82
C SER A 21 -11.99 -17.70 13.08
N TYR A 22 -11.60 -17.22 14.27
CA TYR A 22 -12.12 -17.74 15.53
C TYR A 22 -13.63 -17.44 15.69
N ALA A 23 -14.05 -16.21 15.38
CA ALA A 23 -15.45 -15.81 15.43
C ALA A 23 -16.34 -16.74 14.56
N GLN A 24 -15.88 -17.05 13.35
CA GLN A 24 -16.57 -17.99 12.46
C GLN A 24 -16.68 -19.40 13.08
N LYS A 25 -15.61 -19.91 13.70
CA LYS A 25 -15.61 -21.23 14.34
C LYS A 25 -16.63 -21.34 15.48
N VAL A 26 -16.90 -20.25 16.19
CA VAL A 26 -17.89 -20.22 17.29
C VAL A 26 -19.27 -19.77 16.84
N GLY A 27 -19.53 -19.72 15.51
CA GLY A 27 -20.83 -19.45 14.95
C GLY A 27 -21.22 -17.98 14.78
N VAL A 28 -20.23 -17.06 14.87
CA VAL A 28 -20.45 -15.63 14.59
C VAL A 28 -20.12 -15.35 13.12
N GLU A 29 -21.14 -15.37 12.26
CA GLU A 29 -20.98 -15.23 10.82
C GLU A 29 -20.57 -13.80 10.39
N HIS A 30 -21.18 -12.79 11.03
CA HIS A 30 -20.89 -11.38 10.75
C HIS A 30 -20.04 -10.78 11.86
N ASN A 31 -18.76 -10.59 11.61
CA ASN A 31 -17.83 -10.06 12.59
C ASN A 31 -17.03 -8.88 12.03
N ILE A 32 -16.61 -8.00 12.93
CA ILE A 32 -15.86 -6.80 12.60
C ILE A 32 -14.52 -7.11 11.94
N GLY A 33 -13.89 -8.24 12.27
CA GLY A 33 -12.60 -8.63 11.72
C GLY A 33 -12.66 -8.86 10.20
N THR A 34 -13.64 -9.62 9.73
CA THR A 34 -13.84 -9.83 8.29
C THR A 34 -14.20 -8.53 7.58
N THR A 35 -15.09 -7.74 8.15
CA THR A 35 -15.52 -6.46 7.57
C THR A 35 -14.34 -5.48 7.45
N THR A 36 -13.52 -5.39 8.49
CA THR A 36 -12.33 -4.52 8.52
C THR A 36 -11.28 -4.95 7.49
N ASP A 37 -11.00 -6.25 7.34
CA ASP A 37 -10.06 -6.76 6.34
C ASP A 37 -10.54 -6.49 4.91
N ASN A 38 -11.83 -6.71 4.65
CA ASN A 38 -12.43 -6.44 3.34
C ASN A 38 -12.42 -4.94 3.01
N PHE A 39 -12.73 -4.09 4.00
CA PHE A 39 -12.68 -2.64 3.82
C PHE A 39 -11.25 -2.17 3.51
N ASN A 40 -10.25 -2.70 4.22
CA ASN A 40 -8.85 -2.35 3.97
C ASN A 40 -8.40 -2.69 2.54
N LYS A 41 -8.83 -3.84 2.01
CA LYS A 41 -8.57 -4.24 0.62
C LYS A 41 -9.29 -3.33 -0.38
N ALA A 42 -10.58 -3.03 -0.13
CA ALA A 42 -11.35 -2.12 -0.98
C ALA A 42 -10.76 -0.71 -1.00
N HIS A 43 -10.23 -0.25 0.13
CA HIS A 43 -9.56 1.05 0.23
C HIS A 43 -8.31 1.14 -0.64
N LEU A 44 -7.49 0.08 -0.71
CA LEU A 44 -6.33 0.05 -1.61
C LEU A 44 -6.73 0.20 -3.08
N LEU A 45 -7.79 -0.50 -3.51
CA LEU A 45 -8.30 -0.39 -4.88
C LEU A 45 -8.85 1.01 -5.17
N PHE A 46 -9.55 1.60 -4.22
CA PHE A 46 -10.01 2.98 -4.32
C PHE A 46 -8.83 3.96 -4.49
N LEU A 47 -7.78 3.84 -3.68
CA LEU A 47 -6.58 4.68 -3.79
C LEU A 47 -5.89 4.52 -5.15
N LYS A 48 -5.78 3.29 -5.65
CA LYS A 48 -5.23 3.04 -6.98
C LYS A 48 -6.00 3.81 -8.05
N ASP A 49 -7.32 3.65 -8.09
CA ASP A 49 -8.16 4.29 -9.09
C ASP A 49 -8.14 5.82 -8.94
N TYR A 50 -8.15 6.30 -7.71
CA TYR A 50 -8.05 7.74 -7.42
C TYR A 50 -6.78 8.35 -7.99
N PHE A 51 -5.61 7.78 -7.68
CA PHE A 51 -4.32 8.33 -8.14
C PHE A 51 -4.14 8.22 -9.66
N ILE A 52 -4.60 7.13 -10.28
CA ILE A 52 -4.54 7.00 -11.74
C ILE A 52 -5.42 8.06 -12.40
N ASN A 53 -6.63 8.29 -11.92
CA ASN A 53 -7.53 9.30 -12.48
C ASN A 53 -7.04 10.72 -12.25
N ASP A 54 -6.41 11.00 -11.11
CA ASP A 54 -5.86 12.33 -10.80
C ASP A 54 -4.55 12.61 -11.57
N ASN A 55 -3.79 11.58 -11.90
CA ASN A 55 -2.57 11.65 -12.71
C ASN A 55 -2.89 11.74 -14.22
N SER A 56 -3.53 12.81 -14.64
CA SER A 56 -4.02 13.01 -16.02
C SER A 56 -2.91 13.07 -17.09
N ASP A 57 -1.67 13.35 -16.69
CA ASP A 57 -0.51 13.45 -17.59
C ASP A 57 0.29 12.13 -17.68
N ASP A 58 -0.20 11.05 -17.09
CA ASP A 58 0.47 9.74 -17.03
C ASP A 58 1.93 9.82 -16.51
N LEU A 59 2.17 10.69 -15.53
CA LEU A 59 3.49 10.90 -14.96
C LEU A 59 3.97 9.68 -14.16
N PRO A 60 5.28 9.47 -14.03
CA PRO A 60 5.82 8.52 -13.06
C PRO A 60 5.35 8.84 -11.64
N PHE A 61 5.10 7.83 -10.84
CA PHE A 61 4.72 8.00 -9.44
C PHE A 61 5.94 8.12 -8.53
N TRP A 62 5.83 8.94 -7.48
CA TRP A 62 6.83 9.09 -6.44
C TRP A 62 6.25 8.83 -5.05
N PHE A 63 6.89 7.95 -4.31
CA PHE A 63 6.60 7.67 -2.91
C PHE A 63 7.76 8.13 -2.02
N ASP A 64 7.46 8.79 -0.90
CA ASP A 64 8.46 9.14 0.10
C ASP A 64 8.95 7.90 0.85
N TYR A 65 8.06 6.91 1.06
CA TYR A 65 8.37 5.61 1.65
C TYR A 65 7.34 4.58 1.21
N ILE A 66 7.72 3.30 1.23
CA ILE A 66 6.85 2.17 0.85
C ILE A 66 6.71 1.11 1.95
N ALA A 67 7.42 1.25 3.07
CA ALA A 67 7.17 0.44 4.25
C ALA A 67 5.77 0.72 4.84
N TYR A 68 5.26 -0.18 5.68
CA TYR A 68 3.93 0.01 6.30
C TYR A 68 3.85 1.26 7.20
N LYS A 69 4.99 1.78 7.62
CA LYS A 69 5.16 3.10 8.29
C LYS A 69 6.54 3.67 8.01
N PRO A 70 6.72 5.00 8.08
CA PRO A 70 8.02 5.63 7.85
C PRO A 70 9.09 5.16 8.84
N GLY A 71 10.34 5.12 8.40
CA GLY A 71 11.49 4.77 9.23
C GLY A 71 11.63 3.28 9.58
N THR A 72 10.98 2.40 8.83
CA THR A 72 11.15 0.93 8.96
C THR A 72 11.44 0.31 7.60
N ASP A 73 11.98 -0.93 7.63
CA ASP A 73 12.24 -1.74 6.44
C ASP A 73 11.22 -2.89 6.28
N ILE A 74 10.06 -2.78 6.93
CA ILE A 74 9.02 -3.81 6.93
C ILE A 74 8.01 -3.55 5.83
N LEU A 75 8.01 -4.43 4.82
CA LEU A 75 7.08 -4.40 3.70
C LEU A 75 5.81 -5.24 3.91
N THR A 76 5.78 -6.06 4.97
CA THR A 76 4.67 -6.97 5.25
C THR A 76 3.35 -6.24 5.31
N GLU A 77 2.41 -6.60 4.42
CA GLU A 77 1.07 -6.01 4.34
C GLU A 77 1.07 -4.47 4.17
N SER A 78 2.18 -3.87 3.68
CA SER A 78 2.21 -2.44 3.40
C SER A 78 1.31 -2.11 2.21
N GLN A 79 0.33 -1.23 2.40
CA GLN A 79 -0.52 -0.74 1.31
C GLN A 79 0.27 0.14 0.33
N GLN A 80 1.24 0.91 0.81
CA GLN A 80 2.12 1.70 -0.05
C GLN A 80 2.89 0.82 -1.03
N TYR A 81 3.48 -0.27 -0.53
CA TYR A 81 4.20 -1.22 -1.37
C TYR A 81 3.26 -1.94 -2.35
N GLN A 82 2.09 -2.36 -1.91
CA GLN A 82 1.09 -2.98 -2.78
C GLN A 82 0.64 -2.01 -3.89
N LEU A 83 0.44 -0.74 -3.57
CA LEU A 83 0.10 0.29 -4.55
C LEU A 83 1.24 0.51 -5.57
N CYS A 84 2.51 0.50 -5.12
CA CYS A 84 3.67 0.53 -6.02
C CYS A 84 3.62 -0.62 -7.04
N LEU A 85 3.37 -1.85 -6.57
CA LEU A 85 3.30 -3.02 -7.44
C LEU A 85 2.17 -2.90 -8.47
N GLU A 86 0.99 -2.42 -8.05
CA GLU A 86 -0.14 -2.17 -8.96
C GLU A 86 0.23 -1.17 -10.07
N PHE A 87 0.90 -0.06 -9.73
CA PHE A 87 1.36 0.91 -10.73
C PHE A 87 2.42 0.35 -11.67
N LEU A 88 3.38 -0.41 -11.15
CA LEU A 88 4.40 -1.08 -11.97
C LEU A 88 3.77 -2.09 -12.95
N ASP A 89 2.78 -2.86 -12.50
CA ASP A 89 2.07 -3.85 -13.32
C ASP A 89 1.23 -3.19 -14.42
N LEU A 90 0.78 -1.94 -14.21
CA LEU A 90 0.12 -1.11 -15.22
C LEU A 90 1.10 -0.41 -16.17
N GLY A 91 2.41 -0.53 -15.96
CA GLY A 91 3.45 0.02 -16.82
C GLY A 91 3.96 1.40 -16.42
N TYR A 92 3.55 1.94 -15.28
CA TYR A 92 4.11 3.19 -14.76
C TYR A 92 5.52 2.99 -14.21
N LYS A 93 6.37 4.00 -14.33
CA LYS A 93 7.61 4.09 -13.54
C LYS A 93 7.25 4.51 -12.11
N VAL A 94 7.95 3.92 -11.14
CA VAL A 94 7.78 4.25 -9.72
C VAL A 94 9.11 4.59 -9.10
N TYR A 95 9.21 5.79 -8.53
CA TYR A 95 10.36 6.27 -7.77
C TYR A 95 10.07 6.23 -6.28
N VAL A 96 11.05 5.82 -5.48
CA VAL A 96 10.96 5.77 -4.01
C VAL A 96 12.18 6.42 -3.40
N LEU A 97 11.97 7.30 -2.42
CA LEU A 97 13.05 8.02 -1.74
C LEU A 97 13.71 7.21 -0.60
N ASP A 98 13.19 6.05 -0.25
CA ASP A 98 13.61 5.27 0.91
C ASP A 98 14.70 4.24 0.57
N ASP A 99 15.96 4.58 0.80
CA ASP A 99 17.12 3.70 0.53
C ASP A 99 17.18 2.43 1.39
N LEU A 100 16.43 2.35 2.50
CA LEU A 100 16.45 1.19 3.41
C LEU A 100 15.92 -0.09 2.75
N LEU A 101 15.19 0.05 1.65
CA LEU A 101 14.45 -1.04 1.00
C LEU A 101 15.01 -1.46 -0.35
N LYS A 102 16.07 -0.81 -0.82
CA LYS A 102 16.61 -0.97 -2.18
C LYS A 102 16.86 -2.43 -2.59
N ASP A 103 17.31 -3.26 -1.65
CA ASP A 103 17.64 -4.68 -1.91
C ASP A 103 16.54 -5.66 -1.46
N LYS A 104 15.39 -5.15 -0.98
CA LYS A 104 14.34 -5.95 -0.33
C LYS A 104 13.00 -5.95 -1.06
N CYS A 105 12.87 -5.20 -2.13
CA CYS A 105 11.62 -5.00 -2.84
C CYS A 105 11.75 -5.31 -4.34
N ASP A 106 10.68 -5.08 -5.10
CA ASP A 106 10.64 -5.31 -6.54
C ASP A 106 11.74 -4.52 -7.27
N ALA A 107 12.52 -5.21 -8.12
CA ALA A 107 13.66 -4.64 -8.84
C ALA A 107 13.28 -3.54 -9.85
N ARG A 108 12.00 -3.41 -10.20
CA ARG A 108 11.49 -2.35 -11.09
C ARG A 108 11.37 -0.99 -10.41
N ILE A 109 11.43 -0.93 -9.08
CA ILE A 109 11.37 0.32 -8.31
C ILE A 109 12.69 1.07 -8.46
N LEU A 110 12.61 2.38 -8.73
CA LEU A 110 13.76 3.26 -8.91
C LEU A 110 14.05 4.02 -7.60
N PHE A 111 15.16 3.69 -6.94
CA PHE A 111 15.63 4.34 -5.71
C PHE A 111 16.59 5.48 -6.04
N GLU A 112 16.10 6.48 -6.74
CA GLU A 112 16.87 7.66 -7.14
C GLU A 112 15.97 8.89 -7.15
N VAL A 113 16.56 10.06 -7.07
CA VAL A 113 15.82 11.31 -7.26
C VAL A 113 15.49 11.45 -8.75
N PRO A 114 14.21 11.57 -9.12
CA PRO A 114 13.83 11.67 -10.53
C PRO A 114 14.38 12.97 -11.14
N ASP A 115 14.85 12.87 -12.37
CA ASP A 115 15.26 13.98 -13.22
C ASP A 115 14.12 14.49 -14.13
N GLU A 116 12.95 13.93 -13.99
CA GLU A 116 11.73 14.21 -14.74
C GLU A 116 10.58 14.65 -13.82
N LYS A 117 9.53 15.22 -14.40
CA LYS A 117 8.31 15.56 -13.66
C LYS A 117 7.64 14.29 -13.16
N VAL A 118 7.22 14.27 -11.90
CA VAL A 118 6.59 13.12 -11.25
C VAL A 118 5.28 13.50 -10.58
N TYR A 119 4.42 12.51 -10.38
CA TYR A 119 3.24 12.61 -9.54
C TYR A 119 3.57 12.07 -8.13
N ARG A 120 3.61 12.95 -7.14
CA ARG A 120 3.92 12.56 -5.75
C ARG A 120 2.69 12.01 -5.07
N ILE A 121 2.82 10.83 -4.47
CA ILE A 121 1.80 10.25 -3.62
C ILE A 121 1.87 10.93 -2.25
N ASP A 122 0.88 11.76 -1.95
CA ASP A 122 0.75 12.53 -0.71
C ASP A 122 -0.61 12.22 -0.08
N LEU A 123 -0.58 11.56 1.10
CA LEU A 123 -1.76 11.16 1.87
C LEU A 123 -1.64 11.53 3.34
#